data_a5c29e6e15912ae5eaed961f0fbe2ee4
#
_entry.id   a5c29e6e15912ae5eaed961f0fbe2ee4
#
_cell.length_a   1.000
_cell.length_b   1.000
_cell.length_c   1.000
_cell.angle_alpha   90.00
_cell.angle_beta   90.00
_cell.angle_gamma   90.00
#
_symmetry.space_group_name_H-M   'P 1'
#
loop_
_entity.id
_entity.type
_entity.pdbx_description
1 polymer ?
#
loop_
_entity_poly.entity_id
_entity_poly.type
_entity_poly.pdbx_seq_one_letter_code
_entity_poly.pdbx_strand_id
1 'polypeptide(L)'
;MKIGIDLGGSHIGIALINENNVIVEKNEMDIEKRENIENEILAVIDYYINKFKQSNQIELIGIASPGNPNNKDLCISNIVNLGIKKLDLSNIYHKYNIPIKLKNDSKSAGLAEFKYGSLKKYKDAVFLCLGTGIGSAVFLNGNLLQANKYVGFELGHIVIEKNGEQCNCGKKGCFETYCAMKRFKEKAKKILNITNITSEALQEEIKKNKNNEEIAKLIDEYINNLIIGLSNVIDIFEPEAISFGGSFVYFKDLFYEKLVKEMHKRRYTFNKDDVPEIVLAELQNDAGMIGAVI
;
A
#
# COMPACT_ATOMS: atom_id res chain seq x y z
N MET A 1 -24.07 8.89 -4.59
CA MET A 1 -23.17 8.20 -3.63
C MET A 1 -22.34 7.17 -4.37
N LYS A 2 -21.17 6.80 -3.83
CA LYS A 2 -20.26 5.78 -4.38
C LYS A 2 -19.98 4.72 -3.32
N ILE A 3 -19.61 3.51 -3.73
CA ILE A 3 -19.15 2.46 -2.82
C ILE A 3 -17.65 2.25 -3.12
N GLY A 4 -16.80 2.50 -2.13
CA GLY A 4 -15.37 2.24 -2.18
C GLY A 4 -15.05 0.96 -1.43
N ILE A 5 -14.31 0.05 -2.07
CA ILE A 5 -13.90 -1.23 -1.50
C ILE A 5 -12.38 -1.31 -1.55
N ASP A 6 -11.77 -1.63 -0.43
CA ASP A 6 -10.34 -1.94 -0.34
C ASP A 6 -10.18 -3.42 0.07
N LEU A 7 -9.83 -4.25 -0.90
CA LEU A 7 -9.55 -5.67 -0.69
C LEU A 7 -8.06 -5.84 -0.43
N GLY A 8 -7.70 -5.95 0.83
CA GLY A 8 -6.32 -6.24 1.24
C GLY A 8 -5.96 -7.73 1.21
N GLY A 9 -4.78 -8.05 1.72
CA GLY A 9 -4.34 -9.46 1.85
C GLY A 9 -4.85 -10.17 3.10
N SER A 10 -5.46 -9.46 4.04
CA SER A 10 -5.94 -9.99 5.33
C SER A 10 -7.20 -9.29 5.84
N HIS A 11 -7.71 -8.30 5.14
CA HIS A 11 -8.93 -7.58 5.50
C HIS A 11 -9.62 -7.06 4.24
N ILE A 12 -10.90 -6.76 4.35
CA ILE A 12 -11.69 -6.03 3.36
C ILE A 12 -12.36 -4.84 4.06
N GLY A 13 -12.13 -3.65 3.51
CA GLY A 13 -12.80 -2.42 3.90
C GLY A 13 -13.87 -2.05 2.86
N ILE A 14 -15.06 -1.67 3.30
CA ILE A 14 -16.16 -1.23 2.43
C ILE A 14 -16.75 0.06 2.98
N ALA A 15 -16.80 1.09 2.16
CA ALA A 15 -17.31 2.41 2.54
C ALA A 15 -18.38 2.93 1.60
N LEU A 16 -19.37 3.60 2.17
CA LEU A 16 -20.25 4.50 1.46
C LEU A 16 -19.61 5.89 1.43
N ILE A 17 -19.44 6.43 0.23
CA ILE A 17 -18.68 7.65 -0.03
C ILE A 17 -19.57 8.65 -0.75
N ASN A 18 -19.60 9.90 -0.28
CA ASN A 18 -20.39 10.97 -0.89
C ASN A 18 -19.73 11.58 -2.14
N GLU A 19 -20.38 12.53 -2.75
CA GLU A 19 -19.91 13.24 -3.95
C GLU A 19 -18.60 14.00 -3.74
N ASN A 20 -18.31 14.43 -2.50
CA ASN A 20 -17.09 15.10 -2.11
C ASN A 20 -15.95 14.12 -1.76
N ASN A 21 -16.14 12.83 -2.02
CA ASN A 21 -15.23 11.73 -1.69
C ASN A 21 -14.94 11.60 -0.18
N VAL A 22 -15.91 11.95 0.67
CA VAL A 22 -15.86 11.76 2.12
C VAL A 22 -16.60 10.47 2.48
N ILE A 23 -15.99 9.65 3.34
CA ILE A 23 -16.61 8.45 3.88
C ILE A 23 -17.76 8.84 4.82
N VAL A 24 -18.95 8.32 4.55
CA VAL A 24 -20.18 8.52 5.34
C VAL A 24 -20.40 7.35 6.29
N GLU A 25 -20.17 6.13 5.82
CA GLU A 25 -20.24 4.90 6.59
C GLU A 25 -19.15 3.95 6.12
N LYS A 26 -18.48 3.25 7.04
CA LYS A 26 -17.52 2.21 6.68
C LYS A 26 -17.68 0.98 7.56
N ASN A 27 -17.27 -0.14 6.99
CA ASN A 27 -17.17 -1.42 7.67
C ASN A 27 -15.86 -2.10 7.24
N GLU A 28 -15.21 -2.74 8.19
CA GLU A 28 -13.97 -3.46 7.98
C GLU A 28 -14.12 -4.88 8.53
N MET A 29 -13.58 -5.87 7.84
CA MET A 29 -13.63 -7.27 8.23
C MET A 29 -12.31 -7.93 7.92
N ASP A 30 -11.89 -8.81 8.82
CA ASP A 30 -10.75 -9.70 8.56
C ASP A 30 -11.15 -10.79 7.58
N ILE A 31 -10.22 -11.07 6.67
CA ILE A 31 -10.32 -12.18 5.71
C ILE A 31 -9.05 -13.01 5.81
N GLU A 32 -9.20 -14.32 5.72
CA GLU A 32 -8.08 -15.25 5.74
C GLU A 32 -8.08 -16.11 4.48
N LYS A 33 -6.88 -16.47 4.02
CA LYS A 33 -6.73 -17.40 2.90
C LYS A 33 -7.31 -18.74 3.28
N ARG A 34 -8.36 -19.14 2.55
CA ARG A 34 -9.03 -20.45 2.69
C ARG A 34 -9.67 -20.88 1.37
N GLU A 35 -10.16 -22.08 1.34
CA GLU A 35 -10.89 -22.60 0.18
C GLU A 35 -12.17 -21.79 -0.07
N ASN A 36 -12.46 -21.47 -1.33
CA ASN A 36 -13.62 -20.69 -1.78
C ASN A 36 -13.71 -19.24 -1.22
N ILE A 37 -12.62 -18.64 -0.78
CA ILE A 37 -12.60 -17.26 -0.25
C ILE A 37 -13.14 -16.25 -1.26
N GLU A 38 -12.99 -16.47 -2.57
CA GLU A 38 -13.53 -15.62 -3.63
C GLU A 38 -15.06 -15.49 -3.56
N ASN A 39 -15.76 -16.59 -3.25
CA ASN A 39 -17.23 -16.58 -3.12
C ASN A 39 -17.67 -15.80 -1.89
N GLU A 40 -16.93 -15.89 -0.80
CA GLU A 40 -17.21 -15.13 0.41
C GLU A 40 -17.00 -13.64 0.20
N ILE A 41 -15.91 -13.26 -0.48
CA ILE A 41 -15.63 -11.85 -0.84
C ILE A 41 -16.77 -11.32 -1.70
N LEU A 42 -17.22 -12.07 -2.72
CA LEU A 42 -18.35 -11.67 -3.56
C LEU A 42 -19.66 -11.55 -2.77
N ALA A 43 -19.91 -12.46 -1.83
CA ALA A 43 -21.11 -12.40 -0.97
C ALA A 43 -21.08 -11.18 -0.04
N VAL A 44 -19.92 -10.83 0.51
CA VAL A 44 -19.72 -9.63 1.34
C VAL A 44 -19.97 -8.37 0.50
N ILE A 45 -19.39 -8.29 -0.69
CA ILE A 45 -19.61 -7.17 -1.61
C ILE A 45 -21.09 -7.04 -1.95
N ASP A 46 -21.74 -8.14 -2.30
CA ASP A 46 -23.17 -8.18 -2.63
C ASP A 46 -24.03 -7.69 -1.47
N TYR A 47 -23.76 -8.15 -0.25
CA TYR A 47 -24.46 -7.75 0.96
C TYR A 47 -24.40 -6.22 1.18
N TYR A 48 -23.22 -5.63 1.10
CA TYR A 48 -23.06 -4.19 1.34
C TYR A 48 -23.61 -3.32 0.21
N ILE A 49 -23.54 -3.77 -1.03
CA ILE A 49 -24.22 -3.07 -2.14
C ILE A 49 -25.72 -3.04 -1.88
N ASN A 50 -26.33 -4.18 -1.52
CA ASN A 50 -27.74 -4.23 -1.18
C ASN A 50 -28.10 -3.31 -0.01
N LYS A 51 -27.31 -3.35 1.09
CA LYS A 51 -27.51 -2.52 2.27
C LYS A 51 -27.51 -1.03 1.91
N PHE A 52 -26.49 -0.57 1.21
CA PHE A 52 -26.34 0.86 0.88
C PHE A 52 -27.37 1.35 -0.15
N LYS A 53 -27.80 0.50 -1.06
CA LYS A 53 -28.88 0.82 -2.04
C LYS A 53 -30.25 1.03 -1.42
N GLN A 54 -30.52 0.50 -0.24
CA GLN A 54 -31.85 0.68 0.41
C GLN A 54 -32.17 2.16 0.68
N SER A 55 -31.15 2.97 0.96
CA SER A 55 -31.32 4.38 1.33
C SER A 55 -30.57 5.36 0.44
N ASN A 56 -29.83 4.87 -0.58
CA ASN A 56 -28.97 5.70 -1.41
C ASN A 56 -29.03 5.31 -2.88
N GLN A 57 -28.95 6.31 -3.75
CA GLN A 57 -28.63 6.08 -5.16
C GLN A 57 -27.12 5.90 -5.31
N ILE A 58 -26.69 4.73 -5.79
CA ILE A 58 -25.28 4.40 -5.99
C ILE A 58 -24.93 4.56 -7.46
N GLU A 59 -23.92 5.38 -7.74
CA GLU A 59 -23.47 5.74 -9.09
C GLU A 59 -22.25 4.94 -9.56
N LEU A 60 -21.41 4.50 -8.61
CA LEU A 60 -20.15 3.83 -8.88
C LEU A 60 -19.79 2.87 -7.76
N ILE A 61 -19.24 1.72 -8.13
CA ILE A 61 -18.54 0.80 -7.22
C ILE A 61 -17.07 0.81 -7.62
N GLY A 62 -16.20 1.33 -6.75
CA GLY A 62 -14.76 1.28 -6.92
C GLY A 62 -14.17 0.15 -6.07
N ILE A 63 -13.28 -0.66 -6.64
CA ILE A 63 -12.61 -1.74 -5.93
C ILE A 63 -11.10 -1.59 -6.10
N ALA A 64 -10.41 -1.36 -5.00
CA ALA A 64 -8.96 -1.45 -4.88
C ALA A 64 -8.57 -2.86 -4.42
N SER A 65 -7.58 -3.47 -5.06
CA SER A 65 -7.14 -4.82 -4.70
C SER A 65 -5.70 -5.07 -5.13
N PRO A 66 -4.95 -5.92 -4.42
CA PRO A 66 -3.73 -6.51 -4.95
C PRO A 66 -4.02 -7.29 -6.23
N GLY A 67 -2.98 -7.53 -7.03
CA GLY A 67 -3.09 -8.27 -8.29
C GLY A 67 -3.32 -7.38 -9.50
N ASN A 68 -3.84 -7.96 -10.57
CA ASN A 68 -3.97 -7.31 -11.87
C ASN A 68 -5.44 -7.01 -12.20
N PRO A 69 -5.90 -5.77 -12.02
CA PRO A 69 -7.26 -5.37 -12.37
C PRO A 69 -7.45 -5.32 -13.89
N ASN A 70 -8.56 -5.85 -14.36
CA ASN A 70 -9.01 -5.79 -15.76
C ASN A 70 -10.41 -5.20 -15.81
N ASN A 71 -10.52 -3.93 -16.15
CA ASN A 71 -11.79 -3.22 -16.21
C ASN A 71 -12.67 -3.63 -17.41
N LYS A 72 -12.08 -4.19 -18.47
CA LYS A 72 -12.83 -4.66 -19.62
C LYS A 72 -13.62 -5.94 -19.30
N ASP A 73 -12.96 -6.87 -18.63
CA ASP A 73 -13.53 -8.16 -18.28
C ASP A 73 -14.09 -8.20 -16.84
N LEU A 74 -14.10 -7.06 -16.15
CA LEU A 74 -14.56 -6.87 -14.77
C LEU A 74 -14.01 -7.95 -13.81
N CYS A 75 -12.70 -8.20 -13.88
CA CYS A 75 -12.06 -9.19 -13.02
C CYS A 75 -10.70 -8.71 -12.49
N ILE A 76 -10.28 -9.31 -11.39
CA ILE A 76 -8.95 -9.13 -10.82
C ILE A 76 -8.26 -10.47 -10.80
N SER A 77 -7.08 -10.56 -11.42
CA SER A 77 -6.30 -11.80 -11.47
C SER A 77 -5.09 -11.74 -10.55
N ASN A 78 -4.63 -12.92 -10.11
CA ASN A 78 -3.42 -13.11 -9.33
C ASN A 78 -3.42 -12.35 -7.98
N ILE A 79 -4.46 -12.50 -7.17
CA ILE A 79 -4.47 -12.01 -5.78
C ILE A 79 -3.72 -13.02 -4.92
N VAL A 80 -2.38 -12.95 -4.98
CA VAL A 80 -1.46 -13.97 -4.45
C VAL A 80 -1.64 -14.19 -2.95
N ASN A 81 -1.83 -13.11 -2.19
CA ASN A 81 -1.96 -13.17 -0.73
C ASN A 81 -3.18 -13.99 -0.27
N LEU A 82 -4.24 -13.98 -1.06
CA LEU A 82 -5.47 -14.76 -0.81
C LEU A 82 -5.51 -16.08 -1.57
N GLY A 83 -4.55 -16.34 -2.47
CA GLY A 83 -4.53 -17.53 -3.32
C GLY A 83 -5.59 -17.53 -4.43
N ILE A 84 -6.20 -16.37 -4.72
CA ILE A 84 -7.24 -16.24 -5.74
C ILE A 84 -6.58 -16.05 -7.10
N LYS A 85 -6.90 -16.95 -8.05
CA LYS A 85 -6.43 -16.83 -9.43
C LYS A 85 -7.20 -15.78 -10.22
N LYS A 86 -8.51 -15.72 -10.02
CA LYS A 86 -9.41 -14.75 -10.68
C LYS A 86 -10.61 -14.46 -9.77
N LEU A 87 -10.83 -13.20 -9.44
CA LEU A 87 -12.06 -12.69 -8.82
C LEU A 87 -12.90 -12.06 -9.94
N ASP A 88 -14.03 -12.66 -10.26
CA ASP A 88 -14.92 -12.24 -11.34
C ASP A 88 -16.09 -11.44 -10.77
N LEU A 89 -16.23 -10.19 -11.20
CA LEU A 89 -17.24 -9.24 -10.72
C LEU A 89 -18.37 -9.01 -11.73
N SER A 90 -18.37 -9.73 -12.85
CA SER A 90 -19.37 -9.58 -13.91
C SER A 90 -20.79 -9.83 -13.41
N ASN A 91 -21.00 -10.83 -12.55
CA ASN A 91 -22.30 -11.12 -11.96
C ASN A 91 -22.81 -9.98 -11.05
N ILE A 92 -21.92 -9.30 -10.31
CA ILE A 92 -22.26 -8.11 -9.53
C ILE A 92 -22.73 -6.99 -10.46
N TYR A 93 -21.99 -6.74 -11.54
CA TYR A 93 -22.36 -5.75 -12.54
C TYR A 93 -23.75 -6.07 -13.16
N HIS A 94 -23.97 -7.30 -13.61
CA HIS A 94 -25.26 -7.69 -14.21
C HIS A 94 -26.44 -7.59 -13.24
N LYS A 95 -26.22 -7.92 -11.97
CA LYS A 95 -27.26 -7.85 -10.93
C LYS A 95 -27.71 -6.42 -10.63
N TYR A 96 -26.74 -5.49 -10.52
CA TYR A 96 -27.02 -4.14 -10.04
C TYR A 96 -27.06 -3.08 -11.12
N ASN A 97 -26.48 -3.35 -12.27
CA ASN A 97 -26.33 -2.40 -13.37
C ASN A 97 -25.68 -1.08 -12.94
N ILE A 98 -24.69 -1.17 -12.01
CA ILE A 98 -23.91 -0.05 -11.52
C ILE A 98 -22.50 -0.17 -12.09
N PRO A 99 -21.91 0.90 -12.64
CA PRO A 99 -20.53 0.90 -13.12
C PRO A 99 -19.55 0.41 -12.05
N ILE A 100 -18.65 -0.52 -12.42
CA ILE A 100 -17.58 -1.02 -11.56
C ILE A 100 -16.24 -0.53 -12.09
N LYS A 101 -15.39 0.01 -11.21
CA LYS A 101 -14.03 0.46 -11.52
C LYS A 101 -13.03 -0.31 -10.67
N LEU A 102 -12.11 -1.00 -11.31
CA LEU A 102 -11.08 -1.82 -10.63
C LEU A 102 -9.74 -1.11 -10.69
N LYS A 103 -9.04 -1.06 -9.57
CA LYS A 103 -7.71 -0.48 -9.44
C LYS A 103 -6.80 -1.36 -8.59
N ASN A 104 -5.50 -1.18 -8.75
CA ASN A 104 -4.55 -1.74 -7.79
C ASN A 104 -4.64 -0.99 -6.46
N ASP A 105 -4.47 -1.69 -5.33
CA ASP A 105 -4.56 -1.17 -3.96
C ASP A 105 -3.61 -0.01 -3.69
N SER A 106 -2.34 -0.17 -4.00
CA SER A 106 -1.32 0.86 -3.76
C SER A 106 -1.48 2.08 -4.66
N LYS A 107 -1.93 1.88 -5.91
CA LYS A 107 -2.27 2.99 -6.81
C LYS A 107 -3.48 3.76 -6.30
N SER A 108 -4.49 3.06 -5.76
CA SER A 108 -5.66 3.67 -5.13
C SER A 108 -5.27 4.47 -3.91
N ALA A 109 -4.54 3.87 -2.97
CA ALA A 109 -4.12 4.56 -1.76
C ALA A 109 -3.25 5.79 -2.09
N GLY A 110 -2.28 5.66 -2.99
CA GLY A 110 -1.46 6.79 -3.44
C GLY A 110 -2.29 7.89 -4.10
N LEU A 111 -3.30 7.54 -4.90
CA LEU A 111 -4.19 8.52 -5.55
C LEU A 111 -5.02 9.30 -4.52
N ALA A 112 -5.51 8.64 -3.47
CA ALA A 112 -6.21 9.30 -2.37
C ALA A 112 -5.29 10.27 -1.61
N GLU A 113 -4.08 9.83 -1.25
CA GLU A 113 -3.07 10.66 -0.59
C GLU A 113 -2.65 11.86 -1.47
N PHE A 114 -2.58 11.68 -2.78
CA PHE A 114 -2.25 12.74 -3.72
C PHE A 114 -3.38 13.77 -3.85
N LYS A 115 -4.63 13.35 -3.79
CA LYS A 115 -5.78 14.25 -3.94
C LYS A 115 -6.19 14.93 -2.62
N TYR A 116 -6.13 14.20 -1.51
CA TYR A 116 -6.76 14.62 -0.25
C TYR A 116 -5.85 14.53 0.97
N GLY A 117 -4.73 13.80 0.90
CA GLY A 117 -3.84 13.55 2.02
C GLY A 117 -2.49 14.25 1.92
N SER A 118 -1.48 13.56 2.35
CA SER A 118 -0.10 14.05 2.54
C SER A 118 0.57 14.61 1.28
N LEU A 119 0.15 14.19 0.10
CA LEU A 119 0.76 14.58 -1.17
C LEU A 119 0.00 15.68 -1.92
N LYS A 120 -1.09 16.22 -1.38
CA LYS A 120 -2.00 17.16 -2.10
C LYS A 120 -1.38 18.49 -2.58
N LYS A 121 -0.25 18.87 -2.03
CA LYS A 121 0.43 20.15 -2.40
C LYS A 121 1.52 19.99 -3.47
N TYR A 122 1.88 18.74 -3.83
CA TYR A 122 2.95 18.43 -4.76
C TYR A 122 2.42 18.07 -6.15
N LYS A 123 3.27 18.22 -7.17
CA LYS A 123 2.99 17.81 -8.54
C LYS A 123 3.73 16.53 -8.90
N ASP A 124 4.97 16.43 -8.47
CA ASP A 124 5.85 15.30 -8.69
C ASP A 124 6.09 14.59 -7.35
N ALA A 125 5.51 13.41 -7.19
CA ALA A 125 5.51 12.75 -5.89
C ALA A 125 5.52 11.23 -6.03
N VAL A 126 6.02 10.57 -5.01
CA VAL A 126 5.98 9.11 -4.90
C VAL A 126 5.29 8.72 -3.60
N PHE A 127 4.32 7.82 -3.70
CA PHE A 127 3.74 7.13 -2.56
C PHE A 127 4.32 5.72 -2.46
N LEU A 128 4.78 5.33 -1.28
CA LEU A 128 5.28 4.00 -0.96
C LEU A 128 4.48 3.41 0.20
N CYS A 129 3.74 2.34 -0.06
CA CYS A 129 3.01 1.60 0.96
C CYS A 129 3.91 0.48 1.51
N LEU A 130 4.52 0.72 2.67
CA LEU A 130 5.41 -0.23 3.35
C LEU A 130 4.60 -1.08 4.34
N GLY A 131 4.13 -2.24 3.89
CA GLY A 131 3.26 -3.14 4.65
C GLY A 131 3.72 -4.59 4.59
N THR A 132 2.87 -5.49 4.13
CA THR A 132 3.19 -6.90 3.83
C THR A 132 4.25 -7.00 2.73
N GLY A 133 4.16 -6.13 1.74
CA GLY A 133 5.13 -5.88 0.68
C GLY A 133 5.43 -4.38 0.58
N ILE A 134 5.94 -3.96 -0.59
CA ILE A 134 6.11 -2.56 -0.97
C ILE A 134 5.30 -2.28 -2.23
N GLY A 135 4.17 -1.61 -2.05
CA GLY A 135 3.42 -1.05 -3.16
C GLY A 135 3.79 0.41 -3.41
N SER A 136 3.49 0.93 -4.59
CA SER A 136 3.87 2.28 -4.96
C SER A 136 2.89 2.95 -5.91
N ALA A 137 2.82 4.28 -5.85
CA ALA A 137 2.20 5.13 -6.86
C ALA A 137 3.14 6.29 -7.17
N VAL A 138 3.33 6.60 -8.44
CA VAL A 138 4.22 7.66 -8.91
C VAL A 138 3.39 8.70 -9.64
N PHE A 139 3.60 9.95 -9.28
CA PHE A 139 2.93 11.10 -9.89
C PHE A 139 3.97 12.00 -10.56
N LEU A 140 3.76 12.32 -11.83
CA LEU A 140 4.56 13.28 -12.57
C LEU A 140 3.64 14.30 -13.24
N ASN A 141 3.98 15.57 -13.12
CA ASN A 141 3.17 16.69 -13.63
C ASN A 141 1.70 16.62 -13.16
N GLY A 142 1.47 16.21 -11.93
CA GLY A 142 0.13 16.08 -11.34
C GLY A 142 -0.67 14.85 -11.77
N ASN A 143 -0.06 13.92 -12.53
CA ASN A 143 -0.74 12.74 -13.07
C ASN A 143 -0.14 11.45 -12.54
N LEU A 144 -1.00 10.52 -12.15
CA LEU A 144 -0.59 9.17 -11.79
C LEU A 144 -0.02 8.46 -13.02
N LEU A 145 1.21 7.95 -12.91
CA LEU A 145 1.81 7.12 -13.94
C LEU A 145 1.14 5.75 -13.97
N GLN A 146 0.71 5.36 -15.15
CA GLN A 146 0.05 4.07 -15.40
C GLN A 146 0.67 3.38 -16.60
N ALA A 147 0.85 2.07 -16.51
CA ALA A 147 1.27 1.26 -17.64
C ALA A 147 0.05 0.76 -18.43
N ASN A 148 0.21 0.62 -19.76
CA ASN A 148 -0.92 0.27 -20.64
C ASN A 148 -1.40 -1.17 -20.47
N LYS A 149 -0.52 -2.09 -20.08
CA LYS A 149 -0.83 -3.53 -20.10
C LYS A 149 -1.06 -4.13 -18.71
N TYR A 150 -0.23 -3.73 -17.75
CA TYR A 150 -0.29 -4.18 -16.37
C TYR A 150 -0.18 -2.98 -15.44
N VAL A 151 -0.17 -3.21 -14.13
CA VAL A 151 -0.11 -2.13 -13.13
C VAL A 151 1.10 -1.22 -13.34
N GLY A 152 2.29 -1.78 -13.55
CA GLY A 152 3.54 -1.03 -13.77
C GLY A 152 4.02 -0.23 -12.57
N PHE A 153 5.18 0.39 -12.70
CA PHE A 153 5.79 1.23 -11.65
C PHE A 153 5.83 0.54 -10.27
N GLU A 154 6.24 -0.74 -10.29
CA GLU A 154 6.34 -1.61 -9.11
C GLU A 154 7.70 -1.41 -8.42
N LEU A 155 7.86 -0.29 -7.70
CA LEU A 155 9.15 0.13 -7.12
C LEU A 155 9.66 -0.83 -6.05
N GLY A 156 8.78 -1.55 -5.37
CA GLY A 156 9.16 -2.61 -4.43
C GLY A 156 9.98 -3.72 -5.07
N HIS A 157 9.91 -3.87 -6.40
CA HIS A 157 10.62 -4.93 -7.14
C HIS A 157 11.86 -4.44 -7.90
N ILE A 158 12.32 -3.20 -7.70
CA ILE A 158 13.67 -2.80 -8.11
C ILE A 158 14.71 -3.57 -7.30
N VAL A 159 15.82 -3.96 -7.93
CA VAL A 159 16.89 -4.71 -7.26
C VAL A 159 17.82 -3.73 -6.56
N ILE A 160 17.95 -3.86 -5.25
CA ILE A 160 18.87 -3.06 -4.42
C ILE A 160 20.09 -3.85 -3.94
N GLU A 161 20.02 -5.18 -4.04
CA GLU A 161 21.13 -6.06 -3.65
C GLU A 161 21.34 -7.16 -4.70
N LYS A 162 22.45 -7.08 -5.44
CA LYS A 162 22.82 -8.11 -6.42
C LYS A 162 23.09 -9.43 -5.69
N ASN A 163 22.45 -10.50 -6.10
CA ASN A 163 22.52 -11.82 -5.47
C ASN A 163 21.94 -11.90 -4.04
N GLY A 164 21.06 -10.95 -3.69
CA GLY A 164 20.41 -10.90 -2.40
C GLY A 164 19.33 -11.97 -2.17
N GLU A 165 18.50 -11.75 -1.16
CA GLU A 165 17.43 -12.68 -0.74
C GLU A 165 16.40 -12.90 -1.85
N GLN A 166 15.79 -14.10 -1.86
CA GLN A 166 14.75 -14.47 -2.81
C GLN A 166 13.47 -13.64 -2.57
N CYS A 167 12.97 -13.01 -3.62
CA CYS A 167 11.69 -12.31 -3.63
C CYS A 167 10.56 -13.21 -4.16
N ASN A 168 9.35 -13.01 -3.67
CA ASN A 168 8.15 -13.72 -4.13
C ASN A 168 7.82 -13.46 -5.62
N CYS A 169 8.33 -12.38 -6.21
CA CYS A 169 8.19 -12.10 -7.64
C CYS A 169 9.10 -12.96 -8.55
N GLY A 170 9.92 -13.85 -7.99
CA GLY A 170 10.87 -14.71 -8.70
C GLY A 170 12.27 -14.13 -8.88
N LYS A 171 12.47 -12.82 -8.64
CA LYS A 171 13.79 -12.19 -8.64
C LYS A 171 14.50 -12.31 -7.29
N LYS A 172 15.77 -11.96 -7.25
CA LYS A 172 16.55 -11.82 -6.01
C LYS A 172 16.89 -10.35 -5.75
N GLY A 173 16.99 -9.98 -4.48
CA GLY A 173 17.50 -8.68 -4.07
C GLY A 173 16.54 -7.51 -4.25
N CYS A 174 15.24 -7.77 -4.36
CA CYS A 174 14.23 -6.72 -4.48
C CYS A 174 14.17 -5.81 -3.24
N PHE A 175 13.90 -4.54 -3.43
CA PHE A 175 13.70 -3.55 -2.37
C PHE A 175 12.69 -4.03 -1.31
N GLU A 176 11.57 -4.61 -1.74
CA GLU A 176 10.55 -5.21 -0.86
C GLU A 176 11.12 -6.25 0.10
N THR A 177 12.06 -7.07 -0.33
CA THR A 177 12.63 -8.16 0.48
C THR A 177 13.34 -7.62 1.73
N TYR A 178 13.91 -6.42 1.64
CA TYR A 178 14.65 -5.78 2.72
C TYR A 178 13.85 -4.75 3.52
N CYS A 179 12.87 -4.10 2.88
CA CYS A 179 12.20 -2.93 3.44
C CYS A 179 10.69 -3.08 3.63
N ALA A 180 10.07 -4.22 3.29
CA ALA A 180 8.70 -4.48 3.71
C ALA A 180 8.63 -4.58 5.24
N MET A 181 7.64 -3.90 5.86
CA MET A 181 7.48 -3.89 7.31
C MET A 181 7.22 -5.29 7.89
N LYS A 182 6.58 -6.17 7.13
CA LYS A 182 6.42 -7.58 7.52
C LYS A 182 7.78 -8.22 7.80
N ARG A 183 8.75 -8.05 6.91
CA ARG A 183 10.10 -8.60 7.05
C ARG A 183 10.84 -8.04 8.26
N PHE A 184 10.75 -6.72 8.48
CA PHE A 184 11.30 -6.08 9.66
C PHE A 184 10.71 -6.65 10.95
N LYS A 185 9.37 -6.75 11.03
CA LYS A 185 8.66 -7.29 12.18
C LYS A 185 9.03 -8.75 12.48
N GLU A 186 9.16 -9.58 11.43
CA GLU A 186 9.60 -10.98 11.57
C GLU A 186 11.02 -11.10 12.15
N LYS A 187 11.97 -10.28 11.65
CA LYS A 187 13.34 -10.23 12.17
C LYS A 187 13.39 -9.75 13.63
N ALA A 188 12.65 -8.68 13.95
CA ALA A 188 12.56 -8.16 15.32
C ALA A 188 11.97 -9.18 16.30
N LYS A 189 10.90 -9.87 15.93
CA LYS A 189 10.29 -10.96 16.73
C LYS A 189 11.30 -12.09 17.02
N LYS A 190 12.10 -12.46 16.02
CA LYS A 190 13.13 -13.48 16.15
C LYS A 190 14.23 -13.06 17.12
N ILE A 191 14.74 -11.83 17.01
CA ILE A 191 15.78 -11.28 17.90
C ILE A 191 15.28 -11.23 19.37
N LEU A 192 14.03 -10.77 19.55
CA LEU A 192 13.43 -10.63 20.89
C LEU A 192 12.88 -11.96 21.43
N ASN A 193 12.92 -13.04 20.64
CA ASN A 193 12.35 -14.34 20.99
C ASN A 193 10.85 -14.25 21.38
N ILE A 194 10.09 -13.47 20.62
CA ILE A 194 8.67 -13.21 20.86
C ILE A 194 7.84 -13.79 19.71
N THR A 195 6.77 -14.51 20.07
CA THR A 195 5.73 -14.98 19.13
C THR A 195 4.40 -14.30 19.51
N ASN A 196 3.36 -14.49 18.77
CA ASN A 196 1.97 -14.10 19.10
C ASN A 196 1.82 -12.71 19.76
N ILE A 197 2.36 -11.68 19.11
CA ILE A 197 2.30 -10.29 19.57
C ILE A 197 1.67 -9.40 18.50
N THR A 198 0.84 -8.42 18.89
CA THR A 198 0.29 -7.41 17.96
C THR A 198 1.38 -6.46 17.46
N SER A 199 1.11 -5.72 16.40
CA SER A 199 2.08 -4.75 15.86
C SER A 199 2.40 -3.64 16.86
N GLU A 200 1.41 -3.17 17.60
CA GLU A 200 1.54 -2.11 18.63
C GLU A 200 2.41 -2.60 19.79
N ALA A 201 2.12 -3.78 20.30
CA ALA A 201 2.90 -4.36 21.41
C ALA A 201 4.35 -4.67 20.96
N LEU A 202 4.56 -5.13 19.72
CA LEU A 202 5.90 -5.35 19.18
C LEU A 202 6.68 -4.02 19.06
N GLN A 203 6.03 -2.95 18.64
CA GLN A 203 6.66 -1.63 18.58
C GLN A 203 7.17 -1.20 19.97
N GLU A 204 6.34 -1.34 20.99
CA GLU A 204 6.72 -1.00 22.36
C GLU A 204 7.87 -1.88 22.88
N GLU A 205 7.87 -3.19 22.57
CA GLU A 205 8.97 -4.07 22.94
C GLU A 205 10.27 -3.69 22.22
N ILE A 206 10.23 -3.30 20.96
CA ILE A 206 11.41 -2.80 20.24
C ILE A 206 11.92 -1.50 20.89
N LYS A 207 11.03 -0.56 21.23
CA LYS A 207 11.42 0.70 21.93
C LYS A 207 12.09 0.45 23.27
N LYS A 208 11.58 -0.48 24.08
CA LYS A 208 12.19 -0.87 25.35
C LYS A 208 13.59 -1.48 25.16
N ASN A 209 13.79 -2.20 24.06
CA ASN A 209 15.04 -2.89 23.72
C ASN A 209 15.92 -2.12 22.74
N LYS A 210 15.74 -0.82 22.56
CA LYS A 210 16.53 -0.01 21.60
C LYS A 210 18.05 -0.02 21.85
N ASN A 211 18.48 -0.32 23.08
CA ASN A 211 19.90 -0.44 23.45
C ASN A 211 20.46 -1.86 23.26
N ASN A 212 19.64 -2.84 22.85
CA ASN A 212 20.10 -4.15 22.44
C ASN A 212 20.83 -4.02 21.10
N GLU A 213 22.06 -4.53 21.02
CA GLU A 213 22.92 -4.38 19.84
C GLU A 213 22.31 -4.98 18.58
N GLU A 214 21.63 -6.12 18.68
CA GLU A 214 20.99 -6.76 17.52
C GLU A 214 19.77 -5.97 17.03
N ILE A 215 18.97 -5.39 17.93
CA ILE A 215 17.84 -4.51 17.59
C ILE A 215 18.35 -3.22 16.95
N ALA A 216 19.37 -2.58 17.54
CA ALA A 216 19.97 -1.38 16.98
C ALA A 216 20.51 -1.64 15.56
N LYS A 217 21.23 -2.75 15.38
CA LYS A 217 21.74 -3.18 14.08
C LYS A 217 20.62 -3.43 13.08
N LEU A 218 19.55 -4.10 13.47
CA LEU A 218 18.38 -4.35 12.61
C LEU A 218 17.74 -3.03 12.12
N ILE A 219 17.60 -2.04 13.02
CA ILE A 219 17.07 -0.72 12.66
C ILE A 219 18.00 -0.02 11.67
N ASP A 220 19.32 -0.07 11.90
CA ASP A 220 20.31 0.54 11.05
C ASP A 220 20.36 -0.09 9.65
N GLU A 221 20.34 -1.41 9.58
CA GLU A 221 20.27 -2.15 8.32
C GLU A 221 18.97 -1.81 7.55
N TYR A 222 17.83 -1.75 8.23
CA TYR A 222 16.56 -1.37 7.63
C TYR A 222 16.61 0.02 7.01
N ILE A 223 17.12 1.02 7.76
CA ILE A 223 17.25 2.40 7.28
C ILE A 223 18.23 2.47 6.09
N ASN A 224 19.36 1.79 6.16
CA ASN A 224 20.34 1.78 5.08
C ASN A 224 19.76 1.19 3.78
N ASN A 225 19.06 0.06 3.87
CA ASN A 225 18.39 -0.55 2.72
C ASN A 225 17.29 0.34 2.15
N LEU A 226 16.53 1.01 3.04
CA LEU A 226 15.48 1.95 2.64
C LEU A 226 16.09 3.11 1.85
N ILE A 227 17.21 3.68 2.32
CA ILE A 227 17.92 4.76 1.62
C ILE A 227 18.42 4.32 0.25
N ILE A 228 18.95 3.10 0.11
CA ILE A 228 19.39 2.59 -1.20
C ILE A 228 18.20 2.56 -2.18
N GLY A 229 17.07 2.02 -1.74
CA GLY A 229 15.86 1.99 -2.56
C GLY A 229 15.35 3.38 -2.91
N LEU A 230 15.34 4.29 -1.93
CA LEU A 230 14.91 5.68 -2.13
C LEU A 230 15.85 6.45 -3.05
N SER A 231 17.17 6.22 -2.98
CA SER A 231 18.12 6.84 -3.89
C SER A 231 17.81 6.50 -5.34
N ASN A 232 17.50 5.23 -5.63
CA ASN A 232 17.09 4.82 -6.99
C ASN A 232 15.78 5.51 -7.42
N VAL A 233 14.82 5.67 -6.50
CA VAL A 233 13.55 6.36 -6.78
C VAL A 233 13.79 7.84 -7.06
N ILE A 234 14.65 8.48 -6.29
CA ILE A 234 15.01 9.90 -6.45
C ILE A 234 15.73 10.12 -7.78
N ASP A 235 16.73 9.29 -8.09
CA ASP A 235 17.51 9.41 -9.33
C ASP A 235 16.68 9.14 -10.60
N ILE A 236 15.54 8.41 -10.50
CA ILE A 236 14.69 8.10 -11.65
C ILE A 236 13.57 9.14 -11.83
N PHE A 237 12.95 9.59 -10.73
CA PHE A 237 11.70 10.38 -10.79
C PHE A 237 11.86 11.81 -10.32
N GLU A 238 12.95 12.14 -9.60
CA GLU A 238 13.20 13.48 -9.03
C GLU A 238 11.96 14.08 -8.34
N PRO A 239 11.32 13.35 -7.40
CA PRO A 239 10.07 13.79 -6.81
C PRO A 239 10.28 14.95 -5.84
N GLU A 240 9.29 15.86 -5.73
CA GLU A 240 9.24 16.91 -4.70
C GLU A 240 9.05 16.29 -3.30
N ALA A 241 8.28 15.18 -3.23
CA ALA A 241 8.01 14.49 -1.98
C ALA A 241 7.86 12.97 -2.15
N ILE A 242 8.21 12.24 -1.08
CA ILE A 242 7.94 10.81 -0.94
C ILE A 242 7.08 10.59 0.30
N SER A 243 5.90 10.02 0.12
CA SER A 243 4.99 9.68 1.22
C SER A 243 5.09 8.21 1.58
N PHE A 244 5.22 7.91 2.87
CA PHE A 244 5.17 6.56 3.40
C PHE A 244 3.81 6.24 4.00
N GLY A 245 3.18 5.18 3.49
CA GLY A 245 1.97 4.57 4.02
C GLY A 245 2.19 3.17 4.55
N GLY A 246 1.09 2.46 4.80
CA GLY A 246 1.10 1.13 5.36
C GLY A 246 1.56 1.10 6.82
N SER A 247 1.99 -0.07 7.29
CA SER A 247 2.38 -0.23 8.69
C SER A 247 3.65 0.53 9.10
N PHE A 248 4.40 1.11 8.16
CA PHE A 248 5.51 2.02 8.47
C PHE A 248 5.08 3.21 9.33
N VAL A 249 3.89 3.77 9.07
CA VAL A 249 3.37 4.92 9.80
C VAL A 249 3.28 4.64 11.31
N TYR A 250 2.88 3.43 11.68
CA TYR A 250 2.81 3.03 13.09
C TYR A 250 4.19 2.85 13.74
N PHE A 251 5.23 2.53 12.94
CA PHE A 251 6.60 2.32 13.41
C PHE A 251 7.51 3.55 13.18
N LYS A 252 6.96 4.69 12.78
CA LYS A 252 7.71 5.91 12.43
C LYS A 252 8.73 6.33 13.49
N ASP A 253 8.40 6.23 14.76
CA ASP A 253 9.26 6.65 15.88
C ASP A 253 10.59 5.89 15.93
N LEU A 254 10.67 4.71 15.29
CA LEU A 254 11.91 3.92 15.21
C LEU A 254 12.82 4.38 14.07
N PHE A 255 12.27 4.99 13.02
CA PHE A 255 12.97 5.17 11.75
C PHE A 255 13.04 6.60 11.27
N TYR A 256 11.96 7.39 11.44
CA TYR A 256 11.72 8.59 10.65
C TYR A 256 12.83 9.65 10.81
N GLU A 257 13.14 10.03 12.05
CA GLU A 257 14.16 11.06 12.30
C GLU A 257 15.53 10.66 11.77
N LYS A 258 15.91 9.39 12.01
CA LYS A 258 17.18 8.86 11.53
C LYS A 258 17.23 8.76 10.02
N LEU A 259 16.15 8.29 9.40
CA LEU A 259 16.00 8.20 7.95
C LEU A 259 16.20 9.58 7.29
N VAL A 260 15.47 10.59 7.73
CA VAL A 260 15.56 11.97 7.20
C VAL A 260 16.98 12.51 7.34
N LYS A 261 17.58 12.36 8.53
CA LYS A 261 18.96 12.78 8.78
C LYS A 261 19.98 12.09 7.86
N GLU A 262 19.84 10.80 7.66
CA GLU A 262 20.78 10.02 6.81
C GLU A 262 20.58 10.32 5.32
N MET A 263 19.37 10.60 4.87
CA MET A 263 19.11 11.02 3.49
C MET A 263 19.84 12.31 3.13
N HIS A 264 19.84 13.32 4.01
CA HIS A 264 20.57 14.58 3.79
C HIS A 264 22.10 14.43 3.73
N LYS A 265 22.65 13.30 4.18
CA LYS A 265 24.09 13.02 4.06
C LYS A 265 24.47 12.38 2.73
N ARG A 266 23.52 11.91 1.96
CA ARG A 266 23.75 11.21 0.68
C ARG A 266 23.91 12.21 -0.46
N ARG A 267 24.53 11.76 -1.54
CA ARG A 267 24.59 12.48 -2.81
C ARG A 267 23.59 11.85 -3.76
N TYR A 268 22.80 12.71 -4.37
CA TYR A 268 21.90 12.34 -5.46
C TYR A 268 22.45 12.90 -6.77
N THR A 269 22.06 12.32 -7.89
CA THR A 269 22.67 12.59 -9.20
C THR A 269 22.52 14.06 -9.59
N PHE A 270 21.38 14.68 -9.31
CA PHE A 270 21.04 15.99 -9.85
C PHE A 270 21.39 17.13 -8.90
N ASN A 271 21.12 17.00 -7.61
CA ASN A 271 21.47 18.04 -6.65
C ASN A 271 21.66 17.46 -5.24
N LYS A 272 22.74 17.86 -4.56
CA LYS A 272 22.99 17.40 -3.19
C LYS A 272 22.01 17.96 -2.17
N ASP A 273 21.47 19.14 -2.44
CA ASP A 273 20.69 19.93 -1.49
C ASP A 273 19.17 19.75 -1.70
N ASP A 274 18.76 19.14 -2.82
CA ASP A 274 17.36 18.84 -3.15
C ASP A 274 16.97 17.41 -2.76
N VAL A 275 16.91 17.16 -1.46
CA VAL A 275 16.32 15.94 -0.94
C VAL A 275 14.80 16.10 -0.92
N PRO A 276 14.03 15.16 -1.51
CA PRO A 276 12.59 15.25 -1.48
C PRO A 276 12.05 15.28 -0.05
N GLU A 277 10.97 16.01 0.17
CA GLU A 277 10.32 16.03 1.48
C GLU A 277 9.77 14.63 1.79
N ILE A 278 10.14 14.09 2.95
CA ILE A 278 9.58 12.82 3.43
C ILE A 278 8.36 13.11 4.27
N VAL A 279 7.20 12.63 3.84
CA VAL A 279 5.93 12.81 4.54
C VAL A 279 5.30 11.45 4.89
N LEU A 280 4.37 11.45 5.81
CA LEU A 280 3.64 10.26 6.22
C LEU A 280 2.20 10.34 5.73
N ALA A 281 1.68 9.20 5.27
CA ALA A 281 0.29 9.08 4.83
C ALA A 281 -0.69 9.53 5.91
N GLU A 282 -1.67 10.34 5.53
CA GLU A 282 -2.67 10.93 6.42
C GLU A 282 -3.96 10.10 6.47
N LEU A 283 -4.35 9.49 5.34
CA LEU A 283 -5.65 8.80 5.18
C LEU A 283 -5.64 7.35 5.68
N GLN A 284 -4.47 6.78 5.94
CA GLN A 284 -4.31 5.44 6.51
C GLN A 284 -5.15 4.36 5.78
N ASN A 285 -5.98 3.60 6.53
CA ASN A 285 -6.82 2.54 5.98
C ASN A 285 -7.95 3.05 5.07
N ASP A 286 -8.31 4.33 5.15
CA ASP A 286 -9.35 4.92 4.32
C ASP A 286 -8.87 5.20 2.88
N ALA A 287 -7.55 5.32 2.70
CA ALA A 287 -6.93 5.69 1.43
C ALA A 287 -7.33 4.75 0.26
N GLY A 288 -7.32 3.44 0.49
CA GLY A 288 -7.68 2.44 -0.52
C GLY A 288 -9.12 2.59 -0.99
N MET A 289 -10.07 2.73 -0.05
CA MET A 289 -11.51 2.90 -0.35
C MET A 289 -11.80 4.21 -1.07
N ILE A 290 -11.22 5.34 -0.60
CA ILE A 290 -11.36 6.65 -1.25
C ILE A 290 -10.75 6.62 -2.65
N GLY A 291 -9.54 6.09 -2.79
CA GLY A 291 -8.83 6.02 -4.07
C GLY A 291 -9.51 5.13 -5.10
N ALA A 292 -10.24 4.12 -4.67
CA ALA A 292 -10.98 3.23 -5.57
C ALA A 292 -12.05 3.98 -6.39
N VAL A 293 -12.65 5.04 -5.84
CA VAL A 293 -13.79 5.77 -6.44
C VAL A 293 -13.43 7.11 -7.11
N ILE A 294 -12.13 7.43 -7.18
CA ILE A 294 -11.64 8.66 -7.84
C ILE A 294 -11.36 8.46 -9.33
#